data_ce3129ecddb86b794a2b826e1204bda3
#
_entry.id   ce3129ecddb86b794a2b826e1204bda3
#
_cell.length_a   1.000
_cell.length_b   1.000
_cell.length_c   1.000
_cell.angle_alpha   90.00
_cell.angle_beta   90.00
_cell.angle_gamma   90.00
#
_symmetry.space_group_name_H-M   'P 1'
#
loop_
_entity.id
_entity.type
_entity.pdbx_description
1 polymer ?
#
loop_
_entity_poly.entity_id
_entity_poly.type
_entity_poly.pdbx_seq_one_letter_code
_entity_poly.pdbx_strand_id
1 'polypeptide(L)'
;MVGPSRLRLLGVEHDIDKVGWDDPSIPKLWRYNLHYFDDLCSRGARGRRGWQRELIERWIRENPPASGTGWEPYPTSLRIVNWVKWAWCGNRHSPAADHSLAVQARWLRKRLEWHLLGNHLFVNAKALVFAGTYFDGPEAEDWRRAGAEILVRQVAEQVLPDGGQFERSPMYHALALEDMVDLCTADSVATLGALGTEASRRVPAMAAWLKAMCHPDGEIAFFNDAAIGVHPSPHEIEAYLVRAGFLPAPEPRDGVTLLRESGFVRLQLPGAVAIFDVGPVGPDYLPGHAHADTLSFELSVAGRRVVVNSGTSEYGSGAERLRQRGTAAHNTVSVDGADSSEVWGGFRVARRARPFGLAIQEQEQLLMARCGHDGFRRLRTGLDHVRELRLRPGSLEVNDEISADGKMRAFIHWAPGAEPPIGPVRLHCTGGTVSDSPSTWHPEFGTIRSNVRSEICAGGRRLSVLLQW
;
A
#
# COMPACT_ATOMS: atom_id res chain seq x y z
N MET A 1 7.15 14.91 14.77
CA MET A 1 8.27 15.65 15.41
C MET A 1 8.57 15.03 16.78
N VAL A 2 9.85 14.82 17.06
CA VAL A 2 10.36 14.34 18.36
C VAL A 2 11.07 15.46 19.13
N GLY A 3 11.21 16.63 18.53
CA GLY A 3 11.73 17.88 19.07
C GLY A 3 11.42 19.04 18.13
N PRO A 4 11.74 20.29 18.47
CA PRO A 4 11.45 21.47 17.63
C PRO A 4 12.08 21.39 16.23
N SER A 5 13.31 20.86 16.14
CA SER A 5 14.05 20.68 14.88
C SER A 5 14.31 19.20 14.55
N ARG A 6 13.84 18.25 15.38
CA ARG A 6 14.11 16.81 15.23
C ARG A 6 12.86 16.08 14.74
N LEU A 7 13.00 15.42 13.60
CA LEU A 7 11.93 14.61 13.00
C LEU A 7 12.38 13.16 12.84
N ARG A 8 11.45 12.24 13.15
CA ARG A 8 11.60 10.82 12.83
C ARG A 8 10.64 10.51 11.69
N LEU A 9 11.18 10.19 10.53
CA LEU A 9 10.45 9.90 9.30
C LEU A 9 10.98 8.58 8.74
N LEU A 10 10.10 7.67 8.33
CA LEU A 10 10.48 6.38 7.77
C LEU A 10 11.46 5.60 8.68
N GLY A 11 11.21 5.61 9.99
CA GLY A 11 12.06 4.96 10.98
C GLY A 11 13.39 5.68 11.30
N VAL A 12 13.79 6.69 10.52
CA VAL A 12 15.08 7.41 10.67
C VAL A 12 14.88 8.79 11.25
N GLU A 13 15.71 9.16 12.24
CA GLU A 13 15.67 10.46 12.90
C GLU A 13 16.78 11.37 12.40
N HIS A 14 16.42 12.60 12.00
CA HIS A 14 17.38 13.65 11.71
C HIS A 14 16.99 14.97 12.40
N ASP A 15 18.01 15.80 12.61
CA ASP A 15 17.89 17.15 13.11
C ASP A 15 18.07 18.14 11.94
N ILE A 16 17.03 18.87 11.58
CA ILE A 16 17.05 19.81 10.46
C ILE A 16 18.01 20.98 10.66
N ASP A 17 18.42 21.26 11.89
CA ASP A 17 19.48 22.26 12.17
C ASP A 17 20.86 21.78 11.64
N LYS A 18 21.02 20.46 11.49
CA LYS A 18 22.27 19.86 11.03
C LYS A 18 22.24 19.49 9.54
N VAL A 19 21.11 18.93 9.07
CA VAL A 19 21.00 18.42 7.70
C VAL A 19 20.26 19.37 6.75
N GLY A 20 19.62 20.43 7.27
CA GLY A 20 18.80 21.33 6.44
C GLY A 20 17.59 20.63 5.83
N TRP A 21 17.02 21.24 4.78
CA TRP A 21 15.80 20.75 4.13
C TRP A 21 16.07 19.82 2.94
N ASP A 22 17.25 19.90 2.32
CA ASP A 22 17.48 19.23 1.02
C ASP A 22 18.91 18.69 0.87
N ASP A 23 19.52 18.20 1.96
CA ASP A 23 20.83 17.57 1.94
C ASP A 23 20.83 16.34 1.00
N PRO A 24 21.63 16.34 -0.08
CA PRO A 24 21.66 15.24 -1.04
C PRO A 24 22.20 13.92 -0.47
N SER A 25 22.88 13.93 0.68
CA SER A 25 23.32 12.72 1.37
C SER A 25 22.15 11.96 2.03
N ILE A 26 21.02 12.63 2.26
CA ILE A 26 19.80 12.04 2.83
C ILE A 26 18.94 11.45 1.70
N PRO A 27 18.41 10.22 1.86
CA PRO A 27 17.56 9.59 0.86
C PRO A 27 16.41 10.50 0.41
N LYS A 28 16.15 10.55 -0.90
CA LYS A 28 15.14 11.47 -1.49
C LYS A 28 13.76 11.28 -0.85
N LEU A 29 13.36 10.04 -0.55
CA LEU A 29 12.07 9.76 0.07
C LEU A 29 11.97 10.36 1.48
N TRP A 30 13.05 10.34 2.27
CA TRP A 30 13.09 11.00 3.58
C TRP A 30 12.93 12.51 3.44
N ARG A 31 13.65 13.14 2.49
CA ARG A 31 13.50 14.58 2.19
C ARG A 31 12.09 14.92 1.74
N TYR A 32 11.46 14.08 0.92
CA TYR A 32 10.05 14.23 0.54
C TYR A 32 9.16 14.29 1.77
N ASN A 33 9.26 13.30 2.66
CA ASN A 33 8.46 13.22 3.89
C ASN A 33 8.70 14.43 4.81
N LEU A 34 9.92 15.00 4.85
CA LEU A 34 10.20 16.22 5.58
C LEU A 34 9.34 17.39 5.10
N HIS A 35 9.05 17.46 3.81
CA HIS A 35 8.26 18.52 3.19
C HIS A 35 6.74 18.28 3.20
N TYR A 36 6.26 17.10 3.64
CA TYR A 36 4.81 16.79 3.70
C TYR A 36 4.12 17.49 4.87
N PHE A 37 4.80 17.69 5.98
CA PHE A 37 4.23 18.23 7.22
C PHE A 37 3.15 17.35 7.86
N ASP A 38 3.26 16.03 7.76
CA ASP A 38 2.28 15.09 8.31
C ASP A 38 2.12 15.22 9.84
N ASP A 39 3.15 15.71 10.55
CA ASP A 39 3.05 15.98 11.99
C ASP A 39 1.92 16.94 12.36
N LEU A 40 1.51 17.84 11.46
CA LEU A 40 0.43 18.80 11.70
C LEU A 40 -0.91 18.09 11.98
N CYS A 41 -1.10 16.91 11.40
CA CYS A 41 -2.32 16.10 11.50
C CYS A 41 -2.13 14.82 12.32
N SER A 42 -0.94 14.58 12.86
CA SER A 42 -0.60 13.35 13.56
C SER A 42 -1.17 13.28 14.98
N ARG A 43 -1.17 12.08 15.55
CA ARG A 43 -1.55 11.87 16.95
C ARG A 43 -0.70 12.73 17.87
N GLY A 44 -1.35 13.47 18.80
CA GLY A 44 -0.68 14.37 19.72
C GLY A 44 -0.24 15.72 19.11
N ALA A 45 -0.61 16.04 17.88
CA ALA A 45 -0.30 17.29 17.17
C ALA A 45 -0.65 18.53 18.02
N ARG A 46 -1.77 18.48 18.74
CA ARG A 46 -2.21 19.61 19.62
C ARG A 46 -1.17 20.03 20.67
N GLY A 47 -0.38 19.07 21.20
CA GLY A 47 0.69 19.35 22.17
C GLY A 47 1.93 20.00 21.55
N ARG A 48 2.06 19.96 20.21
CA ARG A 48 3.23 20.45 19.47
C ARG A 48 2.96 21.72 18.63
N ARG A 49 1.81 22.36 18.83
CA ARG A 49 1.39 23.55 18.03
C ARG A 49 2.45 24.65 17.94
N GLY A 50 3.22 24.87 19.01
CA GLY A 50 4.31 25.85 19.02
C GLY A 50 5.42 25.46 18.03
N TRP A 51 5.88 24.22 18.08
CA TRP A 51 6.90 23.67 17.18
C TRP A 51 6.41 23.67 15.74
N GLN A 52 5.15 23.30 15.51
CA GLN A 52 4.54 23.25 14.20
C GLN A 52 4.47 24.61 13.53
N ARG A 53 4.07 25.65 14.28
CA ARG A 53 4.05 27.03 13.77
C ARG A 53 5.45 27.50 13.42
N GLU A 54 6.41 27.25 14.30
CA GLU A 54 7.81 27.63 14.05
C GLU A 54 8.37 26.89 12.83
N LEU A 55 8.04 25.60 12.66
CA LEU A 55 8.46 24.81 11.51
C LEU A 55 7.88 25.37 10.20
N ILE A 56 6.60 25.79 10.18
CA ILE A 56 5.97 26.43 9.01
C ILE A 56 6.70 27.74 8.66
N GLU A 57 6.90 28.61 9.64
CA GLU A 57 7.60 29.90 9.42
C GLU A 57 9.05 29.70 8.96
N ARG A 58 9.72 28.71 9.55
CA ARG A 58 11.07 28.31 9.15
C ARG A 58 11.10 27.80 7.70
N TRP A 59 10.16 26.94 7.34
CA TRP A 59 10.07 26.42 5.96
C TRP A 59 9.93 27.54 4.95
N ILE A 60 9.09 28.53 5.21
CA ILE A 60 8.88 29.70 4.33
C ILE A 60 10.17 30.49 4.12
N ARG A 61 10.92 30.73 5.19
CA ARG A 61 12.17 31.50 5.13
C ARG A 61 13.29 30.74 4.38
N GLU A 62 13.35 29.44 4.55
CA GLU A 62 14.49 28.62 4.12
C GLU A 62 14.26 27.89 2.79
N ASN A 63 13.02 27.89 2.27
CA ASN A 63 12.66 27.23 1.01
C ASN A 63 12.03 28.24 0.03
N PRO A 64 12.85 29.02 -0.69
CA PRO A 64 12.35 30.01 -1.65
C PRO A 64 11.51 29.36 -2.74
N PRO A 65 10.48 30.05 -3.27
CA PRO A 65 9.59 29.51 -4.28
C PRO A 65 10.32 28.90 -5.48
N ALA A 66 9.82 27.74 -5.94
CA ALA A 66 10.32 27.03 -7.11
C ALA A 66 11.73 26.43 -6.98
N SER A 67 12.25 26.26 -5.77
CA SER A 67 13.60 25.74 -5.52
C SER A 67 13.58 24.53 -4.61
N GLY A 68 14.39 23.52 -4.94
CA GLY A 68 14.61 22.32 -4.13
C GLY A 68 13.46 21.31 -4.14
N THR A 69 13.71 20.21 -3.45
CA THR A 69 12.82 19.05 -3.34
C THR A 69 11.44 19.40 -2.81
N GLY A 70 11.36 20.37 -1.90
CA GLY A 70 10.10 20.81 -1.29
C GLY A 70 9.13 21.48 -2.26
N TRP A 71 9.59 21.95 -3.44
CA TRP A 71 8.74 22.53 -4.47
C TRP A 71 8.41 21.56 -5.61
N GLU A 72 8.85 20.31 -5.54
CA GLU A 72 8.36 19.28 -6.44
C GLU A 72 6.84 19.08 -6.20
N PRO A 73 6.04 18.73 -7.24
CA PRO A 73 4.59 18.76 -7.14
C PRO A 73 4.02 17.86 -6.05
N TYR A 74 4.54 16.64 -5.88
CA TYR A 74 4.03 15.69 -4.88
C TYR A 74 4.21 16.22 -3.45
N PRO A 75 5.41 16.60 -2.97
CA PRO A 75 5.58 17.22 -1.64
C PRO A 75 4.77 18.49 -1.46
N THR A 76 4.69 19.33 -2.49
CA THR A 76 3.87 20.55 -2.45
C THR A 76 2.40 20.23 -2.21
N SER A 77 1.88 19.19 -2.86
CA SER A 77 0.48 18.77 -2.72
C SER A 77 0.15 18.33 -1.30
N LEU A 78 0.95 17.43 -0.72
CA LEU A 78 0.71 16.95 0.64
C LEU A 78 0.83 18.08 1.65
N ARG A 79 1.79 18.96 1.49
CA ARG A 79 1.97 20.13 2.36
C ARG A 79 0.78 21.09 2.30
N ILE A 80 0.26 21.40 1.12
CA ILE A 80 -0.95 22.24 0.98
C ILE A 80 -2.10 21.61 1.77
N VAL A 81 -2.37 20.33 1.57
CA VAL A 81 -3.45 19.62 2.28
C VAL A 81 -3.24 19.70 3.79
N ASN A 82 -2.04 19.38 4.29
CA ASN A 82 -1.74 19.36 5.71
C ASN A 82 -1.81 20.74 6.35
N TRP A 83 -1.36 21.79 5.66
CA TRP A 83 -1.50 23.16 6.20
C TRP A 83 -2.96 23.58 6.27
N VAL A 84 -3.76 23.27 5.25
CA VAL A 84 -5.21 23.57 5.28
C VAL A 84 -5.92 22.77 6.39
N LYS A 85 -5.64 21.45 6.51
CA LYS A 85 -6.19 20.62 7.61
C LYS A 85 -5.80 21.18 8.99
N TRP A 86 -4.57 21.65 9.16
CA TRP A 86 -4.10 22.26 10.38
C TRP A 86 -4.89 23.53 10.72
N ALA A 87 -5.19 24.38 9.74
CA ALA A 87 -6.03 25.56 9.93
C ALA A 87 -7.47 25.18 10.29
N TRP A 88 -8.08 24.21 9.61
CA TRP A 88 -9.42 23.71 9.93
C TRP A 88 -9.51 23.06 11.32
N CYS A 89 -8.39 22.59 11.87
CA CYS A 89 -8.31 22.12 13.26
C CYS A 89 -8.25 23.27 14.30
N GLY A 90 -8.62 24.51 13.92
CA GLY A 90 -8.70 25.68 14.80
C GLY A 90 -7.38 26.38 15.05
N ASN A 91 -6.39 26.16 14.19
CA ASN A 91 -5.15 26.95 14.20
C ASN A 91 -5.27 28.14 13.23
N ARG A 92 -4.37 29.10 13.37
CA ARG A 92 -4.31 30.27 12.47
C ARG A 92 -2.92 30.37 11.86
N HIS A 93 -2.88 30.46 10.53
CA HIS A 93 -1.68 30.84 9.80
C HIS A 93 -1.34 32.30 10.03
N SER A 94 -0.04 32.64 9.91
CA SER A 94 0.38 34.02 9.74
C SER A 94 0.03 34.51 8.33
N PRO A 95 -0.02 35.83 8.08
CA PRO A 95 -0.16 36.37 6.74
C PRO A 95 0.92 35.86 5.75
N ALA A 96 2.13 35.60 6.27
CA ALA A 96 3.21 35.02 5.46
C ALA A 96 2.92 33.56 5.07
N ALA A 97 2.34 32.77 5.99
CA ALA A 97 1.97 31.40 5.71
C ALA A 97 0.79 31.30 4.73
N ASP A 98 -0.22 32.15 4.87
CA ASP A 98 -1.33 32.25 3.91
C ASP A 98 -0.82 32.67 2.51
N HIS A 99 0.06 33.65 2.45
CA HIS A 99 0.69 34.07 1.19
C HIS A 99 1.47 32.91 0.56
N SER A 100 2.31 32.23 1.34
CA SER A 100 3.08 31.08 0.88
C SER A 100 2.18 29.95 0.36
N LEU A 101 1.07 29.64 1.06
CA LEU A 101 0.11 28.63 0.65
C LEU A 101 -0.54 28.96 -0.69
N ALA A 102 -0.92 30.24 -0.94
CA ALA A 102 -1.43 30.69 -2.22
C ALA A 102 -0.38 30.57 -3.34
N VAL A 103 0.90 30.92 -3.05
CA VAL A 103 2.00 30.74 -4.01
C VAL A 103 2.21 29.27 -4.35
N GLN A 104 2.15 28.37 -3.38
CA GLN A 104 2.25 26.93 -3.61
C GLN A 104 1.12 26.42 -4.50
N ALA A 105 -0.13 26.85 -4.27
CA ALA A 105 -1.28 26.46 -5.09
C ALA A 105 -1.12 26.95 -6.54
N ARG A 106 -0.67 28.19 -6.76
CA ARG A 106 -0.37 28.75 -8.09
C ARG A 106 0.74 27.99 -8.81
N TRP A 107 1.76 27.60 -8.06
CA TRP A 107 2.88 26.80 -8.57
C TRP A 107 2.41 25.42 -9.01
N LEU A 108 1.67 24.72 -8.14
CA LEU A 108 1.13 23.39 -8.39
C LEU A 108 0.16 23.38 -9.58
N ARG A 109 -0.75 24.38 -9.68
CA ARG A 109 -1.72 24.49 -10.77
C ARG A 109 -1.12 24.41 -12.16
N LYS A 110 0.15 24.84 -12.30
CA LYS A 110 0.91 24.85 -13.55
C LYS A 110 1.81 23.62 -13.75
N ARG A 111 1.86 22.70 -12.78
CA ARG A 111 2.83 21.60 -12.72
C ARG A 111 2.22 20.28 -12.27
N LEU A 112 0.99 20.04 -12.66
CA LEU A 112 0.34 18.76 -12.37
C LEU A 112 1.10 17.61 -13.04
N GLU A 113 1.23 16.49 -12.34
CA GLU A 113 2.05 15.35 -12.75
C GLU A 113 1.31 14.41 -13.72
N TRP A 114 0.82 14.98 -14.84
CA TRP A 114 0.15 14.23 -15.91
C TRP A 114 1.00 13.11 -16.50
N HIS A 115 2.31 13.23 -16.41
CA HIS A 115 3.26 12.25 -16.91
C HIS A 115 3.45 11.06 -15.96
N LEU A 116 3.08 11.20 -14.69
CA LEU A 116 3.15 10.13 -13.69
C LEU A 116 1.78 9.47 -13.45
N LEU A 117 0.68 10.24 -13.55
CA LEU A 117 -0.68 9.75 -13.30
C LEU A 117 -0.87 9.16 -11.87
N GLY A 118 -1.82 8.24 -11.72
CA GLY A 118 -2.05 7.50 -10.48
C GLY A 118 -2.19 8.38 -9.24
N ASN A 119 -1.61 7.96 -8.15
CA ASN A 119 -1.64 8.67 -6.88
C ASN A 119 -1.02 10.08 -6.95
N HIS A 120 -0.02 10.32 -7.81
CA HIS A 120 0.59 11.65 -7.99
C HIS A 120 -0.43 12.67 -8.50
N LEU A 121 -1.10 12.35 -9.61
CA LEU A 121 -2.11 13.25 -10.17
C LEU A 121 -3.31 13.41 -9.22
N PHE A 122 -3.67 12.34 -8.50
CA PHE A 122 -4.75 12.38 -7.51
C PHE A 122 -4.46 13.39 -6.40
N VAL A 123 -3.30 13.30 -5.74
CA VAL A 123 -2.95 14.21 -4.65
C VAL A 123 -2.70 15.65 -5.12
N ASN A 124 -2.19 15.83 -6.36
CA ASN A 124 -2.08 17.18 -6.95
C ASN A 124 -3.46 17.84 -7.07
N ALA A 125 -4.43 17.11 -7.61
CA ALA A 125 -5.79 17.60 -7.79
C ALA A 125 -6.50 17.82 -6.44
N LYS A 126 -6.32 16.91 -5.46
CA LYS A 126 -6.79 17.07 -4.09
C LYS A 126 -6.26 18.35 -3.45
N ALA A 127 -4.97 18.62 -3.59
CA ALA A 127 -4.37 19.83 -3.06
C ALA A 127 -4.98 21.12 -3.64
N LEU A 128 -5.31 21.12 -4.95
CA LEU A 128 -6.01 22.26 -5.56
C LEU A 128 -7.44 22.41 -4.99
N VAL A 129 -8.17 21.32 -4.76
CA VAL A 129 -9.48 21.38 -4.11
C VAL A 129 -9.36 21.96 -2.71
N PHE A 130 -8.38 21.51 -1.92
CA PHE A 130 -8.15 22.01 -0.56
C PHE A 130 -7.79 23.49 -0.53
N ALA A 131 -6.85 23.92 -1.38
CA ALA A 131 -6.50 25.33 -1.52
C ALA A 131 -7.72 26.18 -1.95
N GLY A 132 -8.48 25.72 -2.95
CA GLY A 132 -9.68 26.40 -3.43
C GLY A 132 -10.87 26.37 -2.47
N THR A 133 -10.84 25.50 -1.45
CA THR A 133 -11.83 25.51 -0.34
C THR A 133 -11.37 26.38 0.81
N TYR A 134 -10.06 26.58 0.97
CA TYR A 134 -9.48 27.38 2.03
C TYR A 134 -9.50 28.88 1.73
N PHE A 135 -9.23 29.28 0.48
CA PHE A 135 -9.23 30.67 0.03
C PHE A 135 -10.55 31.06 -0.63
N ASP A 136 -10.79 32.37 -0.69
CA ASP A 136 -11.93 32.97 -1.41
C ASP A 136 -11.45 33.66 -2.71
N GLY A 137 -12.41 33.89 -3.61
CA GLY A 137 -12.22 34.66 -4.84
C GLY A 137 -12.03 33.82 -6.08
N PRO A 138 -11.93 34.48 -7.28
CA PRO A 138 -11.97 33.79 -8.56
C PRO A 138 -10.83 32.78 -8.79
N GLU A 139 -9.66 33.06 -8.24
CA GLU A 139 -8.49 32.17 -8.37
C GLU A 139 -8.69 30.88 -7.54
N ALA A 140 -9.21 31.00 -6.33
CA ALA A 140 -9.54 29.88 -5.49
C ALA A 140 -10.62 28.98 -6.11
N GLU A 141 -11.61 29.60 -6.74
CA GLU A 141 -12.66 28.90 -7.47
C GLU A 141 -12.11 28.15 -8.69
N ASP A 142 -11.15 28.72 -9.45
CA ASP A 142 -10.45 28.01 -10.53
C ASP A 142 -9.67 26.79 -10.02
N TRP A 143 -8.96 26.91 -8.90
CA TRP A 143 -8.26 25.78 -8.30
C TRP A 143 -9.23 24.67 -7.91
N ARG A 144 -10.30 25.00 -7.18
CA ARG A 144 -11.33 24.05 -6.74
C ARG A 144 -11.97 23.33 -7.92
N ARG A 145 -12.39 24.08 -8.94
CA ARG A 145 -13.01 23.54 -10.16
C ARG A 145 -12.03 22.61 -10.89
N ALA A 146 -10.82 23.06 -11.18
CA ALA A 146 -9.83 22.27 -11.90
C ALA A 146 -9.46 20.99 -11.17
N GLY A 147 -9.27 21.06 -9.84
CA GLY A 147 -9.03 19.88 -9.01
C GLY A 147 -10.19 18.90 -9.03
N ALA A 148 -11.43 19.40 -8.88
CA ALA A 148 -12.63 18.56 -8.88
C ALA A 148 -12.84 17.86 -10.23
N GLU A 149 -12.66 18.56 -11.36
CA GLU A 149 -12.78 17.97 -12.70
C GLU A 149 -11.78 16.82 -12.94
N ILE A 150 -10.58 16.93 -12.41
CA ILE A 150 -9.56 15.86 -12.46
C ILE A 150 -10.00 14.70 -11.56
N LEU A 151 -10.37 14.99 -10.30
CA LEU A 151 -10.67 13.97 -9.30
C LEU A 151 -11.92 13.15 -9.66
N VAL A 152 -12.95 13.73 -10.27
CA VAL A 152 -14.10 12.95 -10.73
C VAL A 152 -13.67 11.81 -11.65
N ARG A 153 -12.72 12.07 -12.55
CA ARG A 153 -12.15 11.05 -13.45
C ARG A 153 -11.24 10.09 -12.71
N GLN A 154 -10.37 10.61 -11.85
CA GLN A 154 -9.40 9.79 -11.13
C GLN A 154 -10.06 8.87 -10.09
N VAL A 155 -11.10 9.29 -9.41
CA VAL A 155 -11.91 8.44 -8.52
C VAL A 155 -12.58 7.31 -9.29
N ALA A 156 -13.16 7.60 -10.47
CA ALA A 156 -13.78 6.59 -11.31
C ALA A 156 -12.78 5.55 -11.83
N GLU A 157 -11.53 5.96 -12.10
CA GLU A 157 -10.46 5.11 -12.62
C GLU A 157 -9.77 4.32 -11.53
N GLN A 158 -9.42 4.98 -10.41
CA GLN A 158 -8.55 4.38 -9.40
C GLN A 158 -9.29 3.58 -8.33
N VAL A 159 -10.58 3.77 -8.14
CA VAL A 159 -11.39 3.00 -7.18
C VAL A 159 -12.21 1.97 -7.93
N LEU A 160 -11.82 0.71 -7.79
CA LEU A 160 -12.47 -0.42 -8.44
C LEU A 160 -13.89 -0.67 -7.88
N PRO A 161 -14.74 -1.42 -8.59
CA PRO A 161 -16.11 -1.69 -8.13
C PRO A 161 -16.22 -2.39 -6.78
N ASP A 162 -15.25 -3.22 -6.41
CA ASP A 162 -15.16 -3.88 -5.09
C ASP A 162 -14.60 -2.97 -3.98
N GLY A 163 -14.30 -1.71 -4.30
CA GLY A 163 -13.72 -0.73 -3.39
C GLY A 163 -12.19 -0.71 -3.39
N GLY A 164 -11.52 -1.68 -3.96
CA GLY A 164 -10.04 -1.74 -4.02
C GLY A 164 -9.45 -0.59 -4.83
N GLN A 165 -8.28 -0.08 -4.41
CA GLN A 165 -7.51 0.86 -5.21
C GLN A 165 -6.78 0.08 -6.33
N PHE A 166 -6.77 0.62 -7.55
CA PHE A 166 -6.40 -0.08 -8.79
C PHE A 166 -4.96 -0.61 -8.85
N GLU A 167 -4.04 -0.07 -8.04
CA GLU A 167 -2.66 -0.58 -7.94
C GLU A 167 -2.53 -1.84 -7.07
N ARG A 168 -3.61 -2.23 -6.38
CA ARG A 168 -3.72 -3.46 -5.60
C ARG A 168 -2.70 -3.57 -4.46
N SER A 169 -2.23 -2.46 -3.96
CA SER A 169 -1.41 -2.37 -2.76
C SER A 169 -2.28 -1.98 -1.56
N PRO A 170 -2.32 -2.77 -0.48
CA PRO A 170 -3.05 -2.39 0.73
C PRO A 170 -2.57 -1.08 1.35
N MET A 171 -1.27 -0.77 1.24
CA MET A 171 -0.69 0.50 1.70
C MET A 171 -1.21 1.69 0.88
N TYR A 172 -1.15 1.61 -0.46
CA TYR A 172 -1.67 2.69 -1.33
C TYR A 172 -3.19 2.80 -1.27
N HIS A 173 -3.88 1.69 -1.02
CA HIS A 173 -5.30 1.72 -0.78
C HIS A 173 -5.65 2.49 0.51
N ALA A 174 -4.90 2.29 1.61
CA ALA A 174 -5.11 3.00 2.86
C ALA A 174 -4.90 4.52 2.70
N LEU A 175 -3.86 4.94 1.95
CA LEU A 175 -3.64 6.35 1.58
C LEU A 175 -4.80 6.90 0.74
N ALA A 176 -5.25 6.15 -0.28
CA ALA A 176 -6.37 6.57 -1.13
C ALA A 176 -7.69 6.68 -0.34
N LEU A 177 -7.94 5.79 0.61
CA LEU A 177 -9.11 5.87 1.48
C LEU A 177 -9.06 7.11 2.38
N GLU A 178 -7.91 7.44 2.96
CA GLU A 178 -7.73 8.69 3.70
C GLU A 178 -8.01 9.90 2.80
N ASP A 179 -7.48 9.89 1.58
CA ASP A 179 -7.73 10.95 0.60
C ASP A 179 -9.20 11.12 0.26
N MET A 180 -9.94 10.03 0.14
CA MET A 180 -11.39 10.05 -0.12
C MET A 180 -12.18 10.63 1.06
N VAL A 181 -11.81 10.28 2.30
CA VAL A 181 -12.43 10.87 3.51
C VAL A 181 -12.10 12.36 3.63
N ASP A 182 -10.89 12.76 3.27
CA ASP A 182 -10.49 14.16 3.19
C ASP A 182 -11.36 14.94 2.19
N LEU A 183 -11.68 14.36 1.02
CA LEU A 183 -12.58 14.99 0.05
C LEU A 183 -14.02 15.14 0.60
N CYS A 184 -14.52 14.14 1.33
CA CYS A 184 -15.82 14.25 2.01
C CYS A 184 -15.81 15.36 3.08
N THR A 185 -14.70 15.50 3.80
CA THR A 185 -14.52 16.58 4.76
C THR A 185 -14.47 17.95 4.08
N ALA A 186 -13.76 18.09 2.97
CA ALA A 186 -13.72 19.31 2.15
C ALA A 186 -15.11 19.66 1.60
N ASP A 187 -15.89 18.66 1.14
CA ASP A 187 -17.28 18.84 0.67
C ASP A 187 -18.21 19.42 1.75
N SER A 188 -17.97 19.08 3.01
CA SER A 188 -18.72 19.65 4.16
C SER A 188 -18.41 21.13 4.42
N VAL A 189 -17.23 21.60 3.99
CA VAL A 189 -16.80 23.02 4.13
C VAL A 189 -17.28 23.85 2.92
N ALA A 190 -17.12 23.30 1.72
CA ALA A 190 -17.57 23.95 0.48
C ALA A 190 -18.01 22.87 -0.51
N THR A 191 -19.27 22.89 -0.88
CA THR A 191 -19.90 21.87 -1.76
C THR A 191 -19.07 21.59 -3.01
N LEU A 192 -18.63 20.34 -3.15
CA LEU A 192 -17.85 19.85 -4.30
C LEU A 192 -18.71 19.19 -5.40
N GLY A 193 -20.04 19.19 -5.23
CA GLY A 193 -20.98 18.69 -6.23
C GLY A 193 -20.81 17.19 -6.54
N ALA A 194 -20.61 16.86 -7.81
CA ALA A 194 -20.45 15.47 -8.24
C ALA A 194 -19.28 14.75 -7.56
N LEU A 195 -18.17 15.46 -7.26
CA LEU A 195 -17.01 14.87 -6.59
C LEU A 195 -17.34 14.46 -5.16
N GLY A 196 -18.00 15.32 -4.37
CA GLY A 196 -18.39 15.00 -2.98
C GLY A 196 -19.36 13.82 -2.94
N THR A 197 -20.35 13.80 -3.86
CA THR A 197 -21.29 12.68 -4.00
C THR A 197 -20.57 11.37 -4.31
N GLU A 198 -19.66 11.37 -5.28
CA GLU A 198 -18.94 10.15 -5.69
C GLU A 198 -17.97 9.68 -4.61
N ALA A 199 -17.27 10.58 -3.94
CA ALA A 199 -16.40 10.24 -2.81
C ALA A 199 -17.20 9.56 -1.69
N SER A 200 -18.30 10.17 -1.24
CA SER A 200 -19.16 9.63 -0.18
C SER A 200 -19.74 8.26 -0.54
N ARG A 201 -20.06 8.04 -1.81
CA ARG A 201 -20.61 6.76 -2.31
C ARG A 201 -19.55 5.64 -2.27
N ARG A 202 -18.28 5.94 -2.53
CA ARG A 202 -17.19 4.95 -2.64
C ARG A 202 -16.56 4.58 -1.29
N VAL A 203 -16.50 5.53 -0.36
CA VAL A 203 -15.83 5.36 0.94
C VAL A 203 -16.25 4.09 1.70
N PRO A 204 -17.54 3.70 1.81
CA PRO A 204 -17.92 2.48 2.54
C PRO A 204 -17.35 1.19 1.93
N ALA A 205 -17.33 1.08 0.61
CA ALA A 205 -16.75 -0.09 -0.07
C ALA A 205 -15.22 -0.14 0.10
N MET A 206 -14.55 1.02 0.02
CA MET A 206 -13.11 1.11 0.26
C MET A 206 -12.76 0.72 1.71
N ALA A 207 -13.54 1.17 2.68
CA ALA A 207 -13.35 0.81 4.09
C ALA A 207 -13.53 -0.71 4.31
N ALA A 208 -14.53 -1.32 3.72
CA ALA A 208 -14.75 -2.76 3.77
C ALA A 208 -13.61 -3.54 3.10
N TRP A 209 -13.09 -3.05 1.98
CA TRP A 209 -11.94 -3.63 1.32
C TRP A 209 -10.68 -3.58 2.21
N LEU A 210 -10.37 -2.42 2.82
CA LEU A 210 -9.23 -2.30 3.74
C LEU A 210 -9.35 -3.31 4.88
N LYS A 211 -10.55 -3.44 5.47
CA LYS A 211 -10.81 -4.38 6.56
C LYS A 211 -10.58 -5.83 6.13
N ALA A 212 -11.01 -6.21 4.92
CA ALA A 212 -10.79 -7.53 4.35
C ALA A 212 -9.31 -7.82 4.08
N MET A 213 -8.49 -6.81 3.84
CA MET A 213 -7.05 -6.92 3.60
C MET A 213 -6.20 -6.72 4.85
N CYS A 214 -6.81 -6.60 6.03
CA CYS A 214 -6.09 -6.60 7.30
C CYS A 214 -6.03 -8.00 7.90
N HIS A 215 -4.90 -8.30 8.54
CA HIS A 215 -4.74 -9.46 9.40
C HIS A 215 -5.40 -9.24 10.78
N PRO A 216 -5.60 -10.31 11.59
CA PRO A 216 -6.17 -10.18 12.93
C PRO A 216 -5.36 -9.31 13.90
N ASP A 217 -4.11 -8.99 13.59
CA ASP A 217 -3.29 -8.04 14.34
C ASP A 217 -3.68 -6.56 14.09
N GLY A 218 -4.63 -6.33 13.17
CA GLY A 218 -5.14 -5.00 12.82
C GLY A 218 -4.34 -4.27 11.75
N GLU A 219 -3.26 -4.85 11.22
CA GLU A 219 -2.40 -4.26 10.21
C GLU A 219 -2.61 -4.89 8.83
N ILE A 220 -2.26 -4.15 7.79
CA ILE A 220 -2.46 -4.54 6.38
C ILE A 220 -1.66 -5.79 6.00
N ALA A 221 -2.14 -6.55 5.02
CA ALA A 221 -1.37 -7.58 4.34
C ALA A 221 -0.32 -6.97 3.40
N PHE A 222 0.76 -7.72 3.11
CA PHE A 222 1.88 -7.26 2.30
C PHE A 222 1.80 -7.81 0.88
N PHE A 223 1.05 -7.14 0.01
CA PHE A 223 0.98 -7.42 -1.43
C PHE A 223 1.42 -6.18 -2.21
N ASN A 224 2.21 -6.39 -3.26
CA ASN A 224 2.81 -5.28 -4.00
C ASN A 224 3.66 -4.39 -3.06
N ASP A 225 3.84 -3.11 -3.37
CA ASP A 225 4.49 -2.19 -2.42
C ASP A 225 3.61 -2.01 -1.18
N ALA A 226 4.02 -2.58 -0.08
CA ALA A 226 3.31 -2.48 1.18
C ALA A 226 4.29 -2.41 2.37
N ALA A 227 4.03 -1.46 3.26
CA ALA A 227 4.74 -1.26 4.51
C ALA A 227 3.81 -0.59 5.53
N ILE A 228 3.94 -0.93 6.80
CA ILE A 228 3.25 -0.28 7.93
C ILE A 228 3.91 1.08 8.19
N GLY A 229 3.14 2.05 8.70
CA GLY A 229 3.67 3.36 9.15
C GLY A 229 3.88 4.38 8.03
N VAL A 230 3.55 4.08 6.78
CA VAL A 230 3.51 5.04 5.66
C VAL A 230 2.17 5.76 5.61
N HIS A 231 1.12 5.09 6.01
CA HIS A 231 -0.25 5.60 6.15
C HIS A 231 -0.67 5.57 7.63
N PRO A 232 -1.74 6.28 8.03
CA PRO A 232 -2.36 6.06 9.32
C PRO A 232 -2.79 4.60 9.47
N SER A 233 -2.67 4.03 10.66
CA SER A 233 -3.09 2.64 10.87
C SER A 233 -4.55 2.43 10.46
N PRO A 234 -4.96 1.21 10.05
CA PRO A 234 -6.35 0.93 9.70
C PRO A 234 -7.34 1.36 10.80
N HIS A 235 -6.95 1.23 12.07
CA HIS A 235 -7.74 1.71 13.19
C HIS A 235 -7.88 3.26 13.23
N GLU A 236 -6.82 4.00 12.92
CA GLU A 236 -6.87 5.47 12.86
C GLU A 236 -7.71 5.96 11.67
N ILE A 237 -7.64 5.26 10.53
CA ILE A 237 -8.51 5.52 9.36
C ILE A 237 -9.97 5.27 9.73
N GLU A 238 -10.29 4.15 10.40
CA GLU A 238 -11.65 3.85 10.85
C GLU A 238 -12.17 4.92 11.82
N ALA A 239 -11.33 5.35 12.78
CA ALA A 239 -11.67 6.44 13.66
C ALA A 239 -11.89 7.78 12.92
N TYR A 240 -11.18 8.00 11.81
CA TYR A 240 -11.39 9.17 10.95
C TYR A 240 -12.70 9.07 10.18
N LEU A 241 -13.01 7.90 9.59
CA LEU A 241 -14.29 7.61 8.95
C LEU A 241 -15.49 7.94 9.87
N VAL A 242 -15.44 7.46 11.11
CA VAL A 242 -16.51 7.70 12.10
C VAL A 242 -16.65 9.20 12.41
N ARG A 243 -15.54 9.92 12.56
CA ARG A 243 -15.59 11.39 12.75
C ARG A 243 -16.14 12.15 11.54
N ALA A 244 -15.94 11.61 10.33
CA ALA A 244 -16.50 12.15 9.09
C ALA A 244 -17.97 11.75 8.85
N GLY A 245 -18.59 11.00 9.78
CA GLY A 245 -20.02 10.63 9.72
C GLY A 245 -20.29 9.31 9.04
N PHE A 246 -19.30 8.51 8.71
CA PHE A 246 -19.48 7.16 8.15
C PHE A 246 -19.65 6.12 9.26
N LEU A 247 -20.30 5.02 8.93
CA LEU A 247 -20.35 3.85 9.80
C LEU A 247 -19.02 3.09 9.73
N PRO A 248 -18.59 2.43 10.83
CA PRO A 248 -17.47 1.49 10.79
C PRO A 248 -17.68 0.41 9.73
N ALA A 249 -16.60 0.00 9.07
CA ALA A 249 -16.65 -1.11 8.15
C ALA A 249 -17.01 -2.41 8.90
N PRO A 250 -17.84 -3.28 8.33
CA PRO A 250 -18.16 -4.57 8.97
C PRO A 250 -16.90 -5.45 9.05
N GLU A 251 -16.79 -6.20 10.14
CA GLU A 251 -15.76 -7.24 10.26
C GLU A 251 -15.96 -8.32 9.19
N PRO A 252 -14.89 -8.81 8.54
CA PRO A 252 -14.98 -9.96 7.67
C PRO A 252 -15.53 -11.18 8.42
N ARG A 253 -16.50 -11.85 7.80
CA ARG A 253 -17.10 -13.06 8.37
C ARG A 253 -16.25 -14.29 8.10
N ASP A 254 -16.43 -15.34 8.90
CA ASP A 254 -15.92 -16.65 8.54
C ASP A 254 -16.54 -17.09 7.21
N GLY A 255 -15.75 -17.78 6.39
CA GLY A 255 -16.08 -18.11 4.99
C GLY A 255 -15.12 -17.51 3.99
N VAL A 256 -15.60 -17.35 2.77
CA VAL A 256 -14.84 -16.77 1.65
C VAL A 256 -15.29 -15.33 1.40
N THR A 257 -14.35 -14.39 1.47
CA THR A 257 -14.55 -13.02 0.96
C THR A 257 -13.80 -12.88 -0.35
N LEU A 258 -14.52 -12.65 -1.45
CA LEU A 258 -13.96 -12.43 -2.78
C LEU A 258 -13.98 -10.95 -3.13
N LEU A 259 -12.79 -10.36 -3.28
CA LEU A 259 -12.57 -9.02 -3.82
C LEU A 259 -12.24 -9.18 -5.31
N ARG A 260 -13.29 -9.28 -6.14
CA ARG A 260 -13.20 -9.80 -7.52
C ARG A 260 -12.39 -8.90 -8.45
N GLU A 261 -12.63 -7.60 -8.39
CA GLU A 261 -12.06 -6.63 -9.34
C GLU A 261 -10.62 -6.29 -8.99
N SER A 262 -10.29 -6.26 -7.72
CA SER A 262 -8.91 -6.10 -7.25
C SER A 262 -8.14 -7.42 -7.25
N GLY A 263 -8.85 -8.57 -7.22
CA GLY A 263 -8.25 -9.89 -7.36
C GLY A 263 -7.66 -10.43 -6.07
N PHE A 264 -8.38 -10.34 -4.94
CA PHE A 264 -7.98 -10.96 -3.69
C PHE A 264 -9.06 -11.90 -3.17
N VAL A 265 -8.63 -12.98 -2.52
CA VAL A 265 -9.51 -13.93 -1.82
C VAL A 265 -9.05 -14.02 -0.37
N ARG A 266 -9.95 -13.72 0.56
CA ARG A 266 -9.76 -14.00 2.00
C ARG A 266 -10.50 -15.28 2.34
N LEU A 267 -9.79 -16.26 2.87
CA LEU A 267 -10.32 -17.47 3.45
C LEU A 267 -10.21 -17.33 4.96
N GLN A 268 -11.32 -17.41 5.69
CA GLN A 268 -11.34 -17.22 7.14
C GLN A 268 -12.14 -18.33 7.81
N LEU A 269 -11.54 -18.98 8.79
CA LEU A 269 -12.18 -19.88 9.74
C LEU A 269 -11.85 -19.41 11.16
N PRO A 270 -12.59 -19.84 12.20
CA PRO A 270 -12.24 -19.53 13.57
C PRO A 270 -10.76 -19.81 13.88
N GLY A 271 -10.02 -18.75 14.23
CA GLY A 271 -8.61 -18.82 14.56
C GLY A 271 -7.63 -18.86 13.37
N ALA A 272 -8.08 -18.81 12.12
CA ALA A 272 -7.19 -18.78 10.95
C ALA A 272 -7.68 -17.87 9.84
N VAL A 273 -6.75 -17.12 9.24
CA VAL A 273 -7.01 -16.22 8.09
C VAL A 273 -5.91 -16.41 7.06
N ALA A 274 -6.29 -16.80 5.84
CA ALA A 274 -5.40 -16.76 4.68
C ALA A 274 -5.89 -15.71 3.68
N ILE A 275 -4.98 -14.87 3.17
CA ILE A 275 -5.25 -13.88 2.11
C ILE A 275 -4.45 -14.29 0.90
N PHE A 276 -5.11 -14.43 -0.25
CA PHE A 276 -4.56 -14.98 -1.48
C PHE A 276 -4.68 -13.99 -2.62
N ASP A 277 -3.57 -13.67 -3.29
CA ASP A 277 -3.55 -12.84 -4.49
C ASP A 277 -3.92 -13.67 -5.72
N VAL A 278 -5.02 -13.33 -6.36
CA VAL A 278 -5.50 -13.90 -7.63
C VAL A 278 -5.71 -12.82 -8.68
N GLY A 279 -5.13 -11.62 -8.44
CA GLY A 279 -5.29 -10.42 -9.25
C GLY A 279 -4.26 -10.28 -10.36
N PRO A 280 -4.56 -9.43 -11.34
CA PRO A 280 -3.57 -9.01 -12.33
C PRO A 280 -2.51 -8.10 -11.70
N VAL A 281 -1.33 -8.08 -12.30
CA VAL A 281 -0.18 -7.29 -11.86
C VAL A 281 -0.42 -5.80 -12.16
N GLY A 282 -0.99 -5.09 -11.20
CA GLY A 282 -1.28 -3.66 -11.28
C GLY A 282 -2.14 -3.24 -12.48
N PRO A 283 -2.35 -1.93 -12.70
CA PRO A 283 -2.93 -1.41 -13.94
C PRO A 283 -1.91 -1.50 -15.08
N ASP A 284 -2.38 -1.77 -16.30
CA ASP A 284 -1.50 -2.07 -17.44
C ASP A 284 -0.55 -0.92 -17.80
N TYR A 285 -0.98 0.32 -17.64
CA TYR A 285 -0.18 1.51 -17.98
C TYR A 285 0.66 2.06 -16.82
N LEU A 286 0.38 1.63 -15.57
CA LEU A 286 1.04 2.15 -14.36
C LEU A 286 1.38 1.05 -13.34
N PRO A 287 2.30 0.13 -13.65
CA PRO A 287 2.66 -0.97 -12.75
C PRO A 287 3.78 -0.59 -11.76
N GLY A 288 3.89 0.67 -11.39
CA GLY A 288 5.03 1.18 -10.62
C GLY A 288 5.22 0.49 -9.28
N HIS A 289 4.13 0.22 -8.59
CA HIS A 289 4.13 -0.40 -7.27
C HIS A 289 3.93 -1.91 -7.30
N ALA A 290 3.80 -2.52 -8.48
CA ALA A 290 3.55 -3.94 -8.63
C ALA A 290 4.80 -4.79 -8.42
N HIS A 291 4.59 -6.00 -7.88
CA HIS A 291 5.59 -7.04 -7.69
C HIS A 291 5.32 -8.25 -8.58
N ALA A 292 6.25 -9.20 -8.63
CA ALA A 292 6.06 -10.50 -9.24
C ALA A 292 5.51 -11.49 -8.21
N ASP A 293 4.40 -11.14 -7.57
CA ASP A 293 3.79 -11.82 -6.42
C ASP A 293 2.50 -12.58 -6.74
N THR A 294 2.13 -12.69 -8.01
CA THR A 294 0.92 -13.40 -8.46
C THR A 294 0.83 -14.80 -7.85
N LEU A 295 -0.34 -15.13 -7.29
CA LEU A 295 -0.66 -16.32 -6.52
C LEU A 295 0.14 -16.46 -5.21
N SER A 296 0.67 -15.37 -4.67
CA SER A 296 1.20 -15.38 -3.31
C SER A 296 0.07 -15.34 -2.27
N PHE A 297 0.39 -15.77 -1.05
CA PHE A 297 -0.55 -15.74 0.07
C PHE A 297 0.15 -15.32 1.36
N GLU A 298 -0.65 -14.84 2.32
CA GLU A 298 -0.25 -14.64 3.70
C GLU A 298 -1.18 -15.45 4.63
N LEU A 299 -0.69 -15.85 5.81
CA LEU A 299 -1.43 -16.64 6.77
C LEU A 299 -1.27 -16.09 8.19
N SER A 300 -2.39 -15.96 8.89
CA SER A 300 -2.43 -15.77 10.35
C SER A 300 -3.11 -16.92 11.03
N VAL A 301 -2.57 -17.35 12.18
CA VAL A 301 -3.11 -18.40 13.05
C VAL A 301 -3.17 -17.88 14.48
N ALA A 302 -4.28 -18.13 15.17
CA ALA A 302 -4.51 -17.69 16.55
C ALA A 302 -4.21 -16.19 16.77
N GLY A 303 -4.61 -15.36 15.82
CA GLY A 303 -4.43 -13.90 15.86
C GLY A 303 -3.03 -13.40 15.53
N ARG A 304 -2.09 -14.25 15.13
CA ARG A 304 -0.69 -13.89 14.83
C ARG A 304 -0.35 -14.23 13.39
N ARG A 305 0.46 -13.39 12.74
CA ARG A 305 1.03 -13.70 11.42
C ARG A 305 1.96 -14.89 11.54
N VAL A 306 1.86 -15.81 10.60
CA VAL A 306 2.70 -17.01 10.48
C VAL A 306 3.46 -17.02 9.17
N VAL A 307 2.77 -16.74 8.06
CA VAL A 307 3.37 -16.61 6.73
C VAL A 307 3.15 -15.19 6.25
N VAL A 308 4.23 -14.51 5.85
CA VAL A 308 4.26 -13.11 5.44
C VAL A 308 4.99 -12.94 4.12
N ASN A 309 4.56 -12.02 3.25
CA ASN A 309 5.39 -11.56 2.15
C ASN A 309 6.48 -10.61 2.68
N SER A 310 7.58 -10.42 1.93
CA SER A 310 8.77 -9.74 2.47
C SER A 310 8.55 -8.27 2.84
N GLY A 311 7.53 -7.61 2.31
CA GLY A 311 7.30 -6.17 2.50
C GLY A 311 8.24 -5.30 1.66
N THR A 312 8.17 -3.98 1.88
CA THR A 312 8.93 -2.98 1.13
C THR A 312 9.68 -2.06 2.10
N SER A 313 11.03 -2.05 2.05
CA SER A 313 11.85 -1.22 2.94
C SER A 313 12.38 0.04 2.30
N GLU A 314 12.45 0.10 0.97
CA GLU A 314 13.07 1.21 0.24
C GLU A 314 12.49 1.36 -1.16
N TYR A 315 12.58 2.58 -1.68
CA TYR A 315 12.40 2.88 -3.10
C TYR A 315 13.76 3.20 -3.73
N GLY A 316 13.84 2.97 -5.03
CA GLY A 316 15.08 3.18 -5.78
C GLY A 316 15.28 2.12 -6.84
N SER A 317 16.51 1.98 -7.34
CA SER A 317 16.89 0.98 -8.35
C SER A 317 17.95 0.00 -7.84
N GLY A 318 18.14 -0.07 -6.51
CA GLY A 318 19.11 -0.96 -5.86
C GLY A 318 18.74 -2.43 -5.93
N ALA A 319 19.70 -3.29 -5.62
CA ALA A 319 19.53 -4.75 -5.63
C ALA A 319 18.46 -5.21 -4.64
N GLU A 320 18.39 -4.56 -3.46
CA GLU A 320 17.39 -4.89 -2.43
C GLU A 320 15.97 -4.59 -2.89
N ARG A 321 15.75 -3.42 -3.53
CA ARG A 321 14.47 -3.09 -4.14
C ARG A 321 14.03 -4.14 -5.17
N LEU A 322 14.93 -4.58 -6.04
CA LEU A 322 14.65 -5.61 -7.04
C LEU A 322 14.36 -6.96 -6.37
N ARG A 323 15.11 -7.33 -5.32
CA ARG A 323 14.88 -8.55 -4.56
C ARG A 323 13.47 -8.55 -3.95
N GLN A 324 13.05 -7.46 -3.31
CA GLN A 324 11.72 -7.35 -2.68
C GLN A 324 10.57 -7.41 -3.67
N ARG A 325 10.80 -7.02 -4.92
CA ARG A 325 9.79 -7.10 -6.00
C ARG A 325 9.78 -8.44 -6.73
N GLY A 326 10.81 -9.25 -6.59
CA GLY A 326 10.94 -10.54 -7.26
C GLY A 326 10.09 -11.64 -6.63
N THR A 327 9.77 -12.66 -7.39
CA THR A 327 8.92 -13.79 -6.97
C THR A 327 9.45 -14.50 -5.73
N ALA A 328 10.77 -14.65 -5.60
CA ALA A 328 11.40 -15.32 -4.45
C ALA A 328 11.26 -14.55 -3.11
N ALA A 329 10.76 -13.32 -3.12
CA ALA A 329 10.43 -12.54 -1.93
C ALA A 329 8.98 -12.73 -1.46
N HIS A 330 8.21 -13.56 -2.17
CA HIS A 330 6.79 -13.78 -1.92
C HIS A 330 6.48 -15.27 -1.74
N ASN A 331 5.35 -15.57 -1.10
CA ASN A 331 4.90 -16.93 -0.83
C ASN A 331 4.26 -17.54 -2.08
N THR A 332 5.02 -17.70 -3.16
CA THR A 332 4.58 -18.20 -4.45
C THR A 332 5.68 -19.05 -5.13
N VAL A 333 5.54 -19.32 -6.42
CA VAL A 333 6.40 -20.24 -7.18
C VAL A 333 7.23 -19.49 -8.22
N SER A 334 8.52 -19.79 -8.30
CA SER A 334 9.36 -19.52 -9.48
C SER A 334 9.56 -20.77 -10.30
N VAL A 335 9.77 -20.63 -11.62
CA VAL A 335 10.07 -21.76 -12.53
C VAL A 335 11.34 -21.45 -13.31
N ASP A 336 12.27 -22.41 -13.35
CA ASP A 336 13.61 -22.28 -13.97
C ASP A 336 14.40 -21.06 -13.46
N GLY A 337 14.13 -20.60 -12.22
CA GLY A 337 14.75 -19.44 -11.60
C GLY A 337 14.21 -18.09 -12.07
N ALA A 338 13.13 -18.09 -12.87
CA ALA A 338 12.51 -16.87 -13.35
C ALA A 338 11.34 -16.44 -12.45
N ASP A 339 11.13 -15.14 -12.36
CA ASP A 339 9.97 -14.53 -11.71
C ASP A 339 8.67 -14.81 -12.51
N SER A 340 7.50 -14.71 -11.86
CA SER A 340 6.19 -14.80 -12.52
C SER A 340 5.96 -13.65 -13.51
N SER A 341 6.52 -12.48 -13.22
CA SER A 341 6.47 -11.27 -14.04
C SER A 341 7.85 -10.63 -14.12
N GLU A 342 8.14 -9.90 -15.19
CA GLU A 342 9.45 -9.28 -15.39
C GLU A 342 9.54 -7.92 -14.69
N VAL A 343 9.89 -7.93 -13.43
CA VAL A 343 10.20 -6.71 -12.67
C VAL A 343 11.63 -6.24 -12.97
N TRP A 344 11.80 -4.94 -13.23
CA TRP A 344 13.12 -4.34 -13.45
C TRP A 344 13.14 -2.87 -13.05
N GLY A 345 14.33 -2.35 -12.71
CA GLY A 345 14.44 -1.01 -12.13
C GLY A 345 13.58 -0.85 -10.87
N GLY A 346 13.39 0.37 -10.41
CA GLY A 346 12.63 0.65 -9.18
C GLY A 346 11.12 0.49 -9.33
N PHE A 347 10.57 0.80 -10.55
CA PHE A 347 9.13 0.97 -10.77
C PHE A 347 8.67 0.45 -12.14
N ARG A 348 9.35 -0.55 -12.70
CA ARG A 348 9.03 -1.06 -14.03
C ARG A 348 8.67 -2.55 -13.97
N VAL A 349 7.67 -2.93 -14.77
CA VAL A 349 7.30 -4.32 -15.04
C VAL A 349 7.07 -4.46 -16.55
N ALA A 350 7.73 -5.44 -17.17
CA ALA A 350 7.58 -5.73 -18.60
C ALA A 350 6.48 -6.77 -18.81
N ARG A 351 6.81 -8.00 -19.22
CA ARG A 351 5.85 -9.09 -19.43
C ARG A 351 5.27 -9.56 -18.10
N ARG A 352 3.95 -9.59 -17.97
CA ARG A 352 3.22 -9.81 -16.71
C ARG A 352 2.47 -11.11 -16.73
N ALA A 353 2.40 -11.75 -15.57
CA ALA A 353 1.47 -12.83 -15.30
C ALA A 353 0.03 -12.33 -15.43
N ARG A 354 -0.82 -13.12 -16.11
CA ARG A 354 -2.26 -12.88 -16.20
C ARG A 354 -2.98 -14.03 -15.52
N PRO A 355 -3.70 -13.75 -14.44
CA PRO A 355 -4.49 -14.78 -13.74
C PRO A 355 -5.64 -15.29 -14.58
N PHE A 356 -5.99 -16.56 -14.39
CA PHE A 356 -7.13 -17.20 -15.05
C PHE A 356 -7.70 -18.36 -14.21
N GLY A 357 -8.93 -18.74 -14.52
CA GLY A 357 -9.56 -19.94 -13.98
C GLY A 357 -9.80 -19.92 -12.48
N LEU A 358 -10.11 -18.72 -11.92
CA LEU A 358 -10.48 -18.62 -10.51
C LEU A 358 -11.71 -19.49 -10.21
N ALA A 359 -11.56 -20.42 -9.27
CA ALA A 359 -12.62 -21.25 -8.71
C ALA A 359 -12.59 -21.15 -7.19
N ILE A 360 -13.78 -21.04 -6.59
CA ILE A 360 -13.99 -20.93 -5.18
C ILE A 360 -14.98 -22.02 -4.73
N GLN A 361 -14.70 -22.65 -3.60
CA GLN A 361 -15.60 -23.56 -2.93
C GLN A 361 -15.68 -23.19 -1.44
N GLU A 362 -16.88 -23.11 -0.92
CA GLU A 362 -17.16 -22.84 0.48
C GLU A 362 -18.04 -23.97 1.03
N GLN A 363 -17.54 -24.64 2.06
CA GLN A 363 -18.24 -25.66 2.84
C GLN A 363 -17.94 -25.41 4.32
N GLU A 364 -18.73 -25.95 5.22
CA GLU A 364 -18.66 -25.69 6.66
C GLU A 364 -17.23 -25.84 7.26
N GLN A 365 -16.44 -26.80 6.78
CA GLN A 365 -15.08 -27.06 7.29
C GLN A 365 -14.01 -27.05 6.18
N LEU A 366 -14.33 -26.50 5.00
CA LEU A 366 -13.41 -26.41 3.88
C LEU A 366 -13.69 -25.14 3.09
N LEU A 367 -12.71 -24.24 3.09
CA LEU A 367 -12.69 -23.11 2.18
C LEU A 367 -11.59 -23.35 1.15
N MET A 368 -11.91 -23.25 -0.13
CA MET A 368 -10.96 -23.49 -1.21
C MET A 368 -10.98 -22.33 -2.19
N ALA A 369 -9.79 -21.90 -2.62
CA ALA A 369 -9.58 -21.00 -3.74
C ALA A 369 -8.49 -21.57 -4.66
N ARG A 370 -8.79 -21.64 -5.95
CA ARG A 370 -7.86 -22.12 -7.00
C ARG A 370 -7.79 -21.10 -8.11
N CYS A 371 -6.57 -20.77 -8.52
CA CYS A 371 -6.32 -19.86 -9.65
C CYS A 371 -5.05 -20.26 -10.39
N GLY A 372 -4.95 -19.96 -11.68
CA GLY A 372 -3.74 -20.12 -12.48
C GLY A 372 -3.24 -18.79 -13.02
N HIS A 373 -1.98 -18.77 -13.53
CA HIS A 373 -1.46 -17.66 -14.30
C HIS A 373 -0.56 -18.13 -15.46
N ASP A 374 -0.44 -17.31 -16.50
CA ASP A 374 0.31 -17.57 -17.71
C ASP A 374 1.74 -16.99 -17.72
N GLY A 375 2.20 -16.44 -16.61
CA GLY A 375 3.45 -15.66 -16.52
C GLY A 375 4.69 -16.39 -16.98
N PHE A 376 4.71 -17.74 -16.92
CA PHE A 376 5.84 -18.56 -17.38
C PHE A 376 5.74 -18.97 -18.84
N ARG A 377 4.66 -18.65 -19.57
CA ARG A 377 4.56 -18.92 -21.02
C ARG A 377 5.65 -18.24 -21.84
N ARG A 378 6.23 -17.15 -21.31
CA ARG A 378 7.38 -16.48 -21.93
C ARG A 378 8.66 -17.32 -21.94
N LEU A 379 8.78 -18.27 -21.02
CA LEU A 379 9.92 -19.21 -20.96
C LEU A 379 9.69 -20.40 -21.90
N ARG A 380 8.46 -20.90 -21.93
CA ARG A 380 8.06 -22.05 -22.70
C ARG A 380 6.57 -22.02 -23.01
N THR A 381 6.20 -22.26 -24.26
CA THR A 381 4.80 -22.33 -24.72
C THR A 381 3.99 -23.31 -23.86
N GLY A 382 2.85 -22.87 -23.36
CA GLY A 382 1.94 -23.70 -22.56
C GLY A 382 2.39 -23.91 -21.10
N LEU A 383 3.45 -23.26 -20.62
CA LEU A 383 3.89 -23.36 -19.23
C LEU A 383 3.07 -22.41 -18.37
N ASP A 384 2.06 -22.96 -17.72
CA ASP A 384 1.21 -22.26 -16.75
C ASP A 384 1.51 -22.74 -15.34
N HIS A 385 1.29 -21.88 -14.36
CA HIS A 385 1.27 -22.25 -12.95
C HIS A 385 -0.16 -22.15 -12.43
N VAL A 386 -0.59 -23.16 -11.70
CA VAL A 386 -1.88 -23.23 -11.02
C VAL A 386 -1.64 -23.51 -9.55
N ARG A 387 -2.26 -22.70 -8.68
CA ARG A 387 -2.24 -22.88 -7.23
C ARG A 387 -3.64 -23.06 -6.68
N GLU A 388 -3.75 -23.95 -5.72
CA GLU A 388 -4.96 -24.18 -4.93
C GLU A 388 -4.63 -24.09 -3.45
N LEU A 389 -5.40 -23.29 -2.72
CA LEU A 389 -5.38 -23.19 -1.27
C LEU A 389 -6.62 -23.87 -0.70
N ARG A 390 -6.44 -24.72 0.30
CA ARG A 390 -7.50 -25.37 1.05
C ARG A 390 -7.33 -25.11 2.54
N LEU A 391 -8.15 -24.22 3.07
CA LEU A 391 -8.19 -23.94 4.51
C LEU A 391 -9.20 -24.85 5.20
N ARG A 392 -8.73 -25.56 6.24
CA ARG A 392 -9.54 -26.40 7.14
C ARG A 392 -9.26 -26.02 8.58
N PRO A 393 -10.12 -26.41 9.55
CA PRO A 393 -9.76 -26.30 10.96
C PRO A 393 -8.41 -26.99 11.22
N GLY A 394 -7.44 -26.21 11.75
CA GLY A 394 -6.10 -26.70 12.08
C GLY A 394 -5.11 -26.84 10.92
N SER A 395 -5.47 -26.50 9.67
CA SER A 395 -4.52 -26.66 8.57
C SER A 395 -4.81 -25.78 7.34
N LEU A 396 -3.74 -25.41 6.62
CA LEU A 396 -3.79 -24.87 5.28
C LEU A 396 -2.96 -25.77 4.34
N GLU A 397 -3.59 -26.31 3.31
CA GLU A 397 -2.94 -27.06 2.24
C GLU A 397 -2.76 -26.15 1.02
N VAL A 398 -1.53 -26.09 0.49
CA VAL A 398 -1.15 -25.33 -0.70
C VAL A 398 -0.69 -26.31 -1.76
N ASN A 399 -1.42 -26.39 -2.86
CA ASN A 399 -1.13 -27.31 -3.96
C ASN A 399 -0.70 -26.50 -5.19
N ASP A 400 0.49 -26.75 -5.70
CA ASP A 400 1.07 -26.13 -6.89
C ASP A 400 1.20 -27.14 -8.03
N GLU A 401 0.83 -26.71 -9.24
CA GLU A 401 0.99 -27.49 -10.46
C GLU A 401 1.50 -26.61 -11.60
N ILE A 402 2.48 -27.10 -12.35
CA ILE A 402 2.90 -26.51 -13.62
C ILE A 402 2.51 -27.43 -14.79
N SER A 403 2.01 -26.82 -15.89
CA SER A 403 1.43 -27.57 -17.02
C SER A 403 2.47 -28.22 -17.95
N ALA A 404 3.73 -27.79 -17.86
CA ALA A 404 4.85 -28.34 -18.67
C ALA A 404 6.08 -28.55 -17.79
N ASP A 405 7.12 -29.22 -18.31
CA ASP A 405 8.35 -29.45 -17.55
C ASP A 405 9.07 -28.15 -17.20
N GLY A 406 9.58 -28.07 -15.99
CA GLY A 406 10.32 -26.92 -15.43
C GLY A 406 10.77 -27.20 -14.02
N LYS A 407 11.81 -26.53 -13.58
CA LYS A 407 12.31 -26.60 -12.19
C LYS A 407 11.48 -25.67 -11.32
N MET A 408 10.43 -26.21 -10.72
CA MET A 408 9.54 -25.46 -9.83
C MET A 408 10.17 -25.30 -8.44
N ARG A 409 10.16 -24.06 -7.92
CA ARG A 409 10.57 -23.74 -6.54
C ARG A 409 9.48 -22.90 -5.89
N ALA A 410 8.92 -23.40 -4.78
CA ALA A 410 8.01 -22.64 -3.94
C ALA A 410 8.75 -22.02 -2.77
N PHE A 411 8.25 -20.87 -2.31
CA PHE A 411 8.82 -20.13 -1.18
C PHE A 411 7.75 -19.93 -0.11
N ILE A 412 8.16 -20.06 1.16
CA ILE A 412 7.37 -19.69 2.33
C ILE A 412 8.25 -18.84 3.24
N HIS A 413 7.83 -17.59 3.45
CA HIS A 413 8.49 -16.66 4.35
C HIS A 413 7.77 -16.68 5.69
N TRP A 414 8.46 -17.11 6.74
CA TRP A 414 7.92 -17.17 8.07
C TRP A 414 7.96 -15.80 8.72
N ALA A 415 6.91 -15.43 9.43
CA ALA A 415 6.99 -14.28 10.32
C ALA A 415 8.04 -14.55 11.42
N PRO A 416 8.76 -13.54 11.92
CA PRO A 416 9.77 -13.75 12.94
C PRO A 416 9.24 -14.52 14.17
N GLY A 417 9.87 -15.66 14.50
CA GLY A 417 9.48 -16.55 15.59
C GLY A 417 8.31 -17.50 15.27
N ALA A 418 7.85 -17.55 14.01
CA ALA A 418 6.80 -18.47 13.57
C ALA A 418 7.33 -19.69 12.79
N GLU A 419 8.63 -19.71 12.46
CA GLU A 419 9.29 -20.76 11.69
C GLU A 419 9.30 -22.12 12.44
N PRO A 420 9.09 -23.27 11.73
CA PRO A 420 9.29 -24.59 12.30
C PRO A 420 10.77 -24.83 12.69
N PRO A 421 11.05 -25.61 13.76
CA PRO A 421 10.09 -26.23 14.69
C PRO A 421 9.68 -25.33 15.87
N ILE A 422 10.13 -24.07 15.88
CA ILE A 422 9.96 -23.13 17.01
C ILE A 422 8.54 -22.59 17.07
N GLY A 423 7.97 -22.28 15.88
CA GLY A 423 6.64 -21.69 15.75
C GLY A 423 5.49 -22.67 15.98
N PRO A 424 4.25 -22.16 16.00
CA PRO A 424 3.05 -22.97 16.26
C PRO A 424 2.64 -23.85 15.07
N VAL A 425 3.28 -23.68 13.90
CA VAL A 425 2.90 -24.32 12.64
C VAL A 425 3.98 -25.32 12.21
N ARG A 426 3.55 -26.49 11.78
CA ARG A 426 4.42 -27.50 11.18
C ARG A 426 4.24 -27.52 9.68
N LEU A 427 5.34 -27.66 8.94
CA LEU A 427 5.36 -27.78 7.49
C LEU A 427 5.61 -29.23 7.10
N HIS A 428 4.71 -29.79 6.30
CA HIS A 428 4.87 -31.09 5.64
C HIS A 428 4.86 -30.88 4.13
N CYS A 429 5.80 -31.50 3.44
CA CYS A 429 5.93 -31.38 2.00
C CYS A 429 5.78 -32.74 1.33
N THR A 430 5.01 -32.80 0.26
CA THR A 430 4.89 -33.96 -0.63
C THR A 430 5.25 -33.54 -2.06
N GLY A 431 6.11 -34.31 -2.71
CA GLY A 431 6.54 -34.05 -4.09
C GLY A 431 7.73 -33.10 -4.21
N GLY A 432 8.44 -32.82 -3.11
CA GLY A 432 9.61 -31.94 -3.11
C GLY A 432 10.51 -32.11 -1.90
N THR A 433 11.60 -31.35 -1.87
CA THR A 433 12.55 -31.28 -0.75
C THR A 433 12.56 -29.86 -0.19
N VAL A 434 12.53 -29.73 1.13
CA VAL A 434 12.51 -28.44 1.84
C VAL A 434 13.92 -28.11 2.34
N SER A 435 14.31 -26.86 2.17
CA SER A 435 15.53 -26.30 2.78
C SER A 435 15.23 -24.92 3.35
N ASP A 436 15.65 -24.69 4.59
CA ASP A 436 15.48 -23.42 5.26
C ASP A 436 16.72 -22.54 5.12
N SER A 437 16.53 -21.24 4.96
CA SER A 437 17.59 -20.26 4.85
C SER A 437 17.24 -18.97 5.59
N PRO A 438 18.24 -18.26 6.15
CA PRO A 438 18.03 -16.91 6.67
C PRO A 438 17.47 -15.99 5.60
N SER A 439 16.51 -15.14 6.00
CA SER A 439 15.87 -14.16 5.13
C SER A 439 15.55 -12.90 5.93
N THR A 440 14.87 -11.95 5.30
CA THR A 440 14.51 -10.68 5.92
C THR A 440 13.05 -10.34 5.63
N TRP A 441 12.38 -9.82 6.64
CA TRP A 441 11.05 -9.24 6.58
C TRP A 441 11.13 -7.72 6.81
N HIS A 442 10.39 -6.95 6.02
CA HIS A 442 10.42 -5.50 5.99
C HIS A 442 9.02 -4.94 6.29
N PRO A 443 8.60 -4.95 7.58
CA PRO A 443 7.26 -4.48 7.95
C PRO A 443 7.08 -2.98 7.77
N GLU A 444 8.17 -2.20 7.83
CA GLU A 444 8.19 -0.74 7.74
C GLU A 444 9.35 -0.28 6.85
N PHE A 445 9.23 0.91 6.27
CA PHE A 445 10.35 1.52 5.55
C PHE A 445 11.57 1.69 6.47
N GLY A 446 12.74 1.32 5.96
CA GLY A 446 14.00 1.39 6.72
C GLY A 446 14.14 0.33 7.82
N THR A 447 13.12 -0.52 8.05
CA THR A 447 13.16 -1.56 9.07
C THR A 447 13.46 -2.93 8.45
N ILE A 448 14.43 -3.63 9.01
CA ILE A 448 14.81 -4.98 8.62
C ILE A 448 14.68 -5.90 9.83
N ARG A 449 13.86 -6.94 9.72
CA ARG A 449 13.75 -7.99 10.74
C ARG A 449 14.21 -9.32 10.15
N SER A 450 15.12 -9.99 10.85
CA SER A 450 15.53 -11.34 10.45
C SER A 450 14.35 -12.29 10.55
N ASN A 451 14.21 -13.14 9.54
CA ASN A 451 13.26 -14.24 9.52
C ASN A 451 13.86 -15.46 8.81
N VAL A 452 13.06 -16.50 8.63
CA VAL A 452 13.43 -17.72 7.89
C VAL A 452 12.57 -17.82 6.64
N ARG A 453 13.20 -18.28 5.56
CA ARG A 453 12.51 -18.67 4.33
C ARG A 453 12.71 -20.16 4.10
N SER A 454 11.62 -20.91 3.98
CA SER A 454 11.64 -22.27 3.45
C SER A 454 11.57 -22.23 1.94
N GLU A 455 12.58 -22.78 1.26
CA GLU A 455 12.61 -23.02 -0.18
C GLU A 455 12.30 -24.49 -0.44
N ILE A 456 11.34 -24.76 -1.32
CA ILE A 456 10.83 -26.09 -1.60
C ILE A 456 11.06 -26.39 -3.07
N CYS A 457 12.05 -27.26 -3.35
CA CYS A 457 12.37 -27.70 -4.69
C CYS A 457 11.48 -28.91 -5.07
N ALA A 458 10.57 -28.71 -6.03
CA ALA A 458 9.69 -29.79 -6.50
C ALA A 458 10.48 -30.84 -7.28
N GLY A 459 10.16 -32.11 -7.04
CA GLY A 459 10.71 -33.26 -7.79
C GLY A 459 10.03 -33.52 -9.16
N GLY A 460 8.98 -32.73 -9.47
CA GLY A 460 8.19 -32.89 -10.70
C GLY A 460 7.27 -31.68 -10.92
N ARG A 461 6.17 -31.89 -11.64
CA ARG A 461 5.21 -30.82 -12.00
C ARG A 461 4.20 -30.49 -10.90
N ARG A 462 4.16 -31.26 -9.80
CA ARG A 462 3.21 -31.08 -8.68
C ARG A 462 3.94 -31.03 -7.38
N LEU A 463 3.48 -30.15 -6.52
CA LEU A 463 3.96 -29.94 -5.16
C LEU A 463 2.78 -29.72 -4.25
N SER A 464 2.77 -30.37 -3.08
CA SER A 464 1.81 -30.10 -2.02
C SER A 464 2.55 -29.75 -0.73
N VAL A 465 2.13 -28.65 -0.10
CA VAL A 465 2.62 -28.17 1.19
C VAL A 465 1.45 -28.10 2.14
N LEU A 466 1.54 -28.81 3.27
CA LEU A 466 0.57 -28.75 4.36
C LEU A 466 1.19 -27.97 5.52
N LEU A 467 0.55 -26.87 5.88
CA LEU A 467 0.80 -26.10 7.10
C LEU A 467 -0.22 -26.52 8.13
N GLN A 468 0.22 -27.08 9.27
CA GLN A 468 -0.64 -27.64 10.30
C GLN A 468 -0.33 -27.01 11.68
N TRP A 469 -1.38 -26.62 12.43
CA TRP A 469 -1.29 -26.02 13.77
C TRP A 469 -2.26 -26.63 14.77
#